data_422402b5ab331bc745b5727be139acc7
#
_entry.id   422402b5ab331bc745b5727be139acc7
#
_cell.length_a   1.000
_cell.length_b   1.000
_cell.length_c   1.000
_cell.angle_alpha   90.00
_cell.angle_beta   90.00
_cell.angle_gamma   90.00
#
_symmetry.space_group_name_H-M   'P 1'
#
loop_
_entity.id
_entity.type
_entity.pdbx_description
1 polymer ?
#
loop_
_entity_poly.entity_id
_entity_poly.type
_entity_poly.pdbx_seq_one_letter_code
_entity_poly.pdbx_strand_id
1 'polypeptide(L)'
;KSAEPAVIYDTAGKFDNSFNEAVFRGGVEEYKKAKNLTVKEFEPQNEAQREQGLRRLASRGFSPIVAVGFNFSSSVEKVAAEFPEIQFTIIDSVVDKPNVQSVVFKEHEGSFLVGALAAQASKTGKVGFVGGMDIPLIRKFECGYEQGVKYVNPQAEVFQNMTGSTPAAFADPAKGAELAKTQFSKGADVVYAAAGGTGLGVY
;
A
#
# COMPACT_ATOMS: atom_id res chain seq x y z
N LYS A 1 -30.37 -9.63 -9.79
CA LYS A 1 -29.37 -8.73 -10.42
C LYS A 1 -28.00 -9.36 -10.21
N SER A 2 -27.24 -9.59 -11.28
CA SER A 2 -25.82 -9.95 -11.15
C SER A 2 -25.10 -8.80 -10.43
N ALA A 3 -24.43 -9.12 -9.31
CA ALA A 3 -23.64 -8.14 -8.58
C ALA A 3 -22.50 -7.64 -9.48
N GLU A 4 -22.43 -6.34 -9.72
CA GLU A 4 -21.34 -5.72 -10.47
C GLU A 4 -20.28 -5.24 -9.48
N PRO A 5 -19.03 -5.73 -9.57
CA PRO A 5 -17.99 -5.34 -8.63
C PRO A 5 -17.48 -3.91 -8.89
N ALA A 6 -17.01 -3.27 -7.82
CA ALA A 6 -16.36 -1.98 -7.90
C ALA A 6 -15.04 -1.97 -7.12
N VAL A 7 -14.11 -1.14 -7.56
CA VAL A 7 -12.82 -0.89 -6.87
C VAL A 7 -12.69 0.61 -6.64
N ILE A 8 -12.32 0.99 -5.43
CA ILE A 8 -11.98 2.36 -5.06
C ILE A 8 -10.52 2.41 -4.61
N TYR A 9 -9.70 3.18 -5.33
CA TYR A 9 -8.26 3.29 -5.10
C TYR A 9 -7.93 4.32 -4.02
N ASP A 10 -6.73 4.22 -3.45
CA ASP A 10 -6.23 5.25 -2.52
C ASP A 10 -5.73 6.49 -3.29
N THR A 11 -5.49 7.56 -2.56
CA THR A 11 -5.22 8.92 -3.06
C THR A 11 -4.00 9.06 -3.97
N ALA A 12 -3.05 8.14 -3.95
CA ALA A 12 -1.92 8.13 -4.87
C ALA A 12 -2.31 7.86 -6.34
N GLY A 13 -3.57 7.43 -6.58
CA GLY A 13 -4.09 7.09 -7.90
C GLY A 13 -3.68 5.71 -8.40
N LYS A 14 -4.40 5.25 -9.40
CA LYS A 14 -4.30 3.89 -9.96
C LYS A 14 -2.92 3.54 -10.52
N PHE A 15 -2.20 4.52 -11.06
CA PHE A 15 -0.89 4.34 -11.70
C PHE A 15 0.25 4.88 -10.84
N ASP A 16 0.34 4.39 -9.61
CA ASP A 16 1.38 4.76 -8.65
C ASP A 16 2.69 3.95 -8.78
N ASN A 17 2.80 3.10 -9.79
CA ASN A 17 3.87 2.11 -9.97
C ASN A 17 4.14 1.25 -8.72
N SER A 18 3.12 1.05 -7.89
CA SER A 18 3.21 0.37 -6.60
C SER A 18 1.89 -0.32 -6.26
N PHE A 19 1.36 -0.03 -5.08
CA PHE A 19 0.24 -0.70 -4.44
C PHE A 19 -1.07 -0.63 -5.24
N ASN A 20 -1.52 0.57 -5.62
CA ASN A 20 -2.74 0.73 -6.40
C ASN A 20 -2.63 0.09 -7.79
N GLU A 21 -1.49 0.25 -8.46
CA GLU A 21 -1.26 -0.32 -9.79
C GLU A 21 -1.19 -1.85 -9.74
N ALA A 22 -0.67 -2.44 -8.66
CA ALA A 22 -0.70 -3.89 -8.45
C ALA A 22 -2.14 -4.42 -8.36
N VAL A 23 -3.04 -3.72 -7.67
CA VAL A 23 -4.47 -4.06 -7.62
C VAL A 23 -5.10 -3.94 -9.01
N PHE A 24 -4.79 -2.86 -9.74
CA PHE A 24 -5.33 -2.65 -11.08
C PHE A 24 -4.88 -3.74 -12.05
N ARG A 25 -3.57 -3.94 -12.21
CA ARG A 25 -3.03 -4.90 -13.19
C ARG A 25 -3.27 -6.34 -12.80
N GLY A 26 -2.94 -6.72 -11.56
CA GLY A 26 -3.04 -8.10 -11.11
C GLY A 26 -4.46 -8.54 -10.73
N GLY A 27 -5.33 -7.60 -10.36
CA GLY A 27 -6.70 -7.86 -9.97
C GLY A 27 -7.72 -7.48 -11.04
N VAL A 28 -7.88 -6.17 -11.27
CA VAL A 28 -8.97 -5.66 -12.12
C VAL A 28 -8.83 -6.09 -13.58
N GLU A 29 -7.66 -5.92 -14.20
CA GLU A 29 -7.44 -6.29 -15.60
C GLU A 29 -7.57 -7.80 -15.80
N GLU A 30 -6.96 -8.61 -14.94
CA GLU A 30 -7.01 -10.07 -15.05
C GLU A 30 -8.42 -10.61 -14.79
N TYR A 31 -9.15 -10.04 -13.84
CA TYR A 31 -10.53 -10.42 -13.58
C TYR A 31 -11.45 -10.09 -14.77
N LYS A 32 -11.31 -8.89 -15.35
CA LYS A 32 -12.06 -8.50 -16.56
C LYS A 32 -11.83 -9.47 -17.71
N LYS A 33 -10.57 -9.84 -17.95
CA LYS A 33 -10.20 -10.82 -19.00
C LYS A 33 -10.78 -12.20 -18.72
N ALA A 34 -10.60 -12.71 -17.51
CA ALA A 34 -10.97 -14.08 -17.14
C ALA A 34 -12.48 -14.31 -17.12
N LYS A 35 -13.25 -13.30 -16.73
CA LYS A 35 -14.70 -13.41 -16.52
C LYS A 35 -15.54 -12.69 -17.56
N ASN A 36 -14.91 -11.93 -18.47
CA ASN A 36 -15.58 -11.06 -19.44
C ASN A 36 -16.62 -10.14 -18.75
N LEU A 37 -16.23 -9.56 -17.60
CA LEU A 37 -17.06 -8.69 -16.77
C LEU A 37 -16.49 -7.29 -16.71
N THR A 38 -17.38 -6.33 -16.45
CA THR A 38 -16.96 -4.96 -16.12
C THR A 38 -16.70 -4.84 -14.62
N VAL A 39 -15.73 -3.99 -14.27
CA VAL A 39 -15.47 -3.58 -12.90
C VAL A 39 -15.56 -2.05 -12.87
N LYS A 40 -16.38 -1.52 -11.99
CA LYS A 40 -16.48 -0.08 -11.80
C LYS A 40 -15.26 0.40 -11.01
N GLU A 41 -14.58 1.42 -11.52
CA GLU A 41 -13.40 1.99 -10.87
C GLU A 41 -13.67 3.41 -10.41
N PHE A 42 -13.12 3.80 -9.24
CA PHE A 42 -13.19 5.16 -8.71
C PHE A 42 -11.86 5.54 -8.06
N GLU A 43 -11.38 6.75 -8.39
CA GLU A 43 -10.14 7.34 -7.87
C GLU A 43 -10.48 8.61 -7.07
N PRO A 44 -10.47 8.57 -5.72
CA PRO A 44 -10.67 9.75 -4.90
C PRO A 44 -9.51 10.75 -5.10
N GLN A 45 -9.84 12.03 -5.19
CA GLN A 45 -8.85 13.10 -5.32
C GLN A 45 -8.43 13.68 -3.96
N ASN A 46 -9.19 13.39 -2.92
CA ASN A 46 -8.94 13.84 -1.55
C ASN A 46 -9.64 12.92 -0.54
N GLU A 47 -9.36 13.13 0.74
CA GLU A 47 -9.88 12.31 1.83
C GLU A 47 -11.41 12.31 1.91
N ALA A 48 -12.05 13.46 1.73
CA ALA A 48 -13.50 13.57 1.80
C ALA A 48 -14.20 12.71 0.73
N GLN A 49 -13.58 12.54 -0.44
CA GLN A 49 -14.11 11.72 -1.52
C GLN A 49 -14.05 10.21 -1.25
N ARG A 50 -13.27 9.73 -0.26
CA ARG A 50 -13.22 8.31 0.09
C ARG A 50 -14.58 7.82 0.60
N GLU A 51 -15.12 8.44 1.63
CA GLU A 51 -16.40 8.05 2.21
C GLU A 51 -17.56 8.30 1.23
N GLN A 52 -17.56 9.47 0.56
CA GLN A 52 -18.58 9.79 -0.45
C GLN A 52 -18.54 8.81 -1.62
N GLY A 53 -17.36 8.41 -2.09
CA GLY A 53 -17.19 7.45 -3.17
C GLY A 53 -17.71 6.07 -2.80
N LEU A 54 -17.39 5.58 -1.61
CA LEU A 54 -17.93 4.31 -1.10
C LEU A 54 -19.46 4.34 -1.02
N ARG A 55 -20.02 5.38 -0.42
CA ARG A 55 -21.48 5.54 -0.27
C ARG A 55 -22.17 5.63 -1.63
N ARG A 56 -21.57 6.34 -2.59
CA ARG A 56 -22.08 6.44 -3.96
C ARG A 56 -22.08 5.10 -4.69
N LEU A 57 -21.04 4.31 -4.53
CA LEU A 57 -20.97 2.97 -5.13
C LEU A 57 -21.99 2.04 -4.49
N ALA A 58 -22.09 2.02 -3.16
CA ALA A 58 -23.04 1.20 -2.42
C ALA A 58 -24.50 1.55 -2.77
N SER A 59 -24.85 2.84 -2.78
CA SER A 59 -26.21 3.30 -3.12
C SER A 59 -26.65 2.95 -4.55
N ARG A 60 -25.69 2.71 -5.44
CA ARG A 60 -25.95 2.24 -6.80
C ARG A 60 -26.02 0.72 -6.92
N GLY A 61 -25.81 -0.01 -5.82
CA GLY A 61 -25.89 -1.46 -5.76
C GLY A 61 -24.69 -2.20 -6.27
N PHE A 62 -23.52 -1.55 -6.39
CA PHE A 62 -22.25 -2.25 -6.65
C PHE A 62 -21.90 -3.18 -5.49
N SER A 63 -21.53 -4.41 -5.79
CA SER A 63 -21.15 -5.43 -4.80
C SER A 63 -20.38 -6.57 -5.50
N PRO A 64 -19.21 -7.00 -4.98
CA PRO A 64 -18.48 -6.40 -3.87
C PRO A 64 -17.85 -5.05 -4.23
N ILE A 65 -17.59 -4.22 -3.20
CA ILE A 65 -16.81 -2.99 -3.31
C ILE A 65 -15.47 -3.22 -2.64
N VAL A 66 -14.39 -3.17 -3.41
CA VAL A 66 -13.01 -3.34 -2.91
C VAL A 66 -12.41 -1.98 -2.62
N ALA A 67 -12.13 -1.70 -1.35
CA ALA A 67 -11.46 -0.49 -0.88
C ALA A 67 -9.95 -0.78 -0.72
N VAL A 68 -9.13 -0.07 -1.49
CA VAL A 68 -7.69 -0.31 -1.60
C VAL A 68 -6.95 0.56 -0.59
N GLY A 69 -6.56 -0.06 0.53
CA GLY A 69 -5.68 0.56 1.51
C GLY A 69 -6.33 0.88 2.88
N PHE A 70 -5.48 0.92 3.89
CA PHE A 70 -5.86 1.13 5.28
C PHE A 70 -6.57 2.47 5.54
N ASN A 71 -6.33 3.49 4.71
CA ASN A 71 -6.97 4.80 4.83
C ASN A 71 -8.51 4.75 4.69
N PHE A 72 -9.03 3.66 4.14
CA PHE A 72 -10.47 3.43 4.02
C PHE A 72 -11.13 2.85 5.29
N SER A 73 -10.38 2.49 6.32
CA SER A 73 -10.92 1.76 7.49
C SER A 73 -12.14 2.42 8.11
N SER A 74 -12.05 3.70 8.47
CA SER A 74 -13.16 4.45 9.06
C SER A 74 -14.33 4.61 8.09
N SER A 75 -14.07 4.86 6.82
CA SER A 75 -15.10 5.03 5.79
C SER A 75 -15.83 3.71 5.51
N VAL A 76 -15.10 2.59 5.41
CA VAL A 76 -15.69 1.26 5.22
C VAL A 76 -16.53 0.87 6.43
N GLU A 77 -16.04 1.11 7.65
CA GLU A 77 -16.80 0.81 8.87
C GLU A 77 -18.16 1.50 8.90
N LYS A 78 -18.19 2.78 8.56
CA LYS A 78 -19.43 3.57 8.51
C LYS A 78 -20.36 3.12 7.39
N VAL A 79 -19.84 3.07 6.16
CA VAL A 79 -20.67 2.80 4.98
C VAL A 79 -21.17 1.35 4.97
N ALA A 80 -20.38 0.39 5.43
CA ALA A 80 -20.84 -0.99 5.56
C ALA A 80 -22.01 -1.16 6.53
N ALA A 81 -22.05 -0.36 7.60
CA ALA A 81 -23.17 -0.34 8.52
C ALA A 81 -24.45 0.28 7.90
N GLU A 82 -24.30 1.26 7.00
CA GLU A 82 -25.42 1.88 6.28
C GLU A 82 -26.01 0.97 5.18
N PHE A 83 -25.19 0.06 4.62
CA PHE A 83 -25.57 -0.82 3.50
C PHE A 83 -25.28 -2.31 3.82
N PRO A 84 -26.05 -2.92 4.74
CA PRO A 84 -25.78 -4.29 5.20
C PRO A 84 -25.90 -5.37 4.10
N GLU A 85 -26.61 -5.07 3.01
CA GLU A 85 -26.78 -5.96 1.84
C GLU A 85 -25.60 -5.90 0.85
N ILE A 86 -24.71 -4.91 0.96
CA ILE A 86 -23.55 -4.75 0.11
C ILE A 86 -22.34 -5.43 0.77
N GLN A 87 -21.60 -6.21 -0.03
CA GLN A 87 -20.34 -6.80 0.41
C GLN A 87 -19.19 -5.82 0.17
N PHE A 88 -18.34 -5.65 1.17
CA PHE A 88 -17.12 -4.85 1.08
C PHE A 88 -15.89 -5.73 1.28
N THR A 89 -14.81 -5.34 0.65
CA THR A 89 -13.47 -5.88 0.93
C THR A 89 -12.54 -4.70 1.22
N ILE A 90 -11.78 -4.77 2.30
CA ILE A 90 -10.73 -3.79 2.59
C ILE A 90 -9.36 -4.46 2.54
N ILE A 91 -8.38 -3.80 1.93
CA ILE A 91 -6.99 -4.26 1.84
C ILE A 91 -6.14 -3.47 2.84
N ASP A 92 -5.25 -4.16 3.54
CA ASP A 92 -4.30 -3.62 4.54
C ASP A 92 -4.93 -3.06 5.82
N SER A 93 -6.14 -3.49 6.14
CA SER A 93 -6.75 -3.17 7.43
C SER A 93 -7.77 -4.23 7.86
N VAL A 94 -8.13 -4.21 9.14
CA VAL A 94 -9.19 -5.06 9.70
C VAL A 94 -10.35 -4.16 10.10
N VAL A 95 -11.54 -4.45 9.54
CA VAL A 95 -12.81 -3.83 9.89
C VAL A 95 -13.78 -4.92 10.31
N ASP A 96 -14.20 -4.92 11.56
CA ASP A 96 -15.08 -5.94 12.15
C ASP A 96 -16.56 -5.60 11.87
N LYS A 97 -17.02 -5.99 10.68
CA LYS A 97 -18.42 -5.90 10.24
C LYS A 97 -18.81 -7.17 9.49
N PRO A 98 -20.05 -7.65 9.61
CA PRO A 98 -20.48 -8.93 9.03
C PRO A 98 -20.43 -8.97 7.49
N ASN A 99 -20.50 -7.80 6.84
CA ASN A 99 -20.44 -7.64 5.39
C ASN A 99 -19.10 -7.08 4.90
N VAL A 100 -18.04 -7.14 5.72
CA VAL A 100 -16.68 -6.72 5.35
C VAL A 100 -15.71 -7.87 5.42
N GLN A 101 -15.06 -8.16 4.29
CA GLN A 101 -13.89 -9.03 4.24
C GLN A 101 -12.62 -8.18 4.39
N SER A 102 -11.81 -8.49 5.39
CA SER A 102 -10.52 -7.84 5.63
C SER A 102 -9.39 -8.69 5.08
N VAL A 103 -8.53 -8.10 4.25
CA VAL A 103 -7.37 -8.76 3.65
C VAL A 103 -6.10 -8.10 4.16
N VAL A 104 -5.27 -8.86 4.86
CA VAL A 104 -3.98 -8.43 5.40
C VAL A 104 -2.88 -9.39 4.97
N PHE A 105 -1.64 -8.92 4.96
CA PHE A 105 -0.49 -9.67 4.48
C PHE A 105 0.58 -9.82 5.57
N LYS A 106 1.54 -10.69 5.31
CA LYS A 106 2.74 -10.87 6.13
C LYS A 106 3.90 -10.05 5.57
N GLU A 107 3.77 -8.73 5.61
CA GLU A 107 4.70 -7.77 5.02
C GLU A 107 6.13 -7.96 5.55
N HIS A 108 6.27 -8.34 6.82
CA HIS A 108 7.54 -8.61 7.46
C HIS A 108 8.27 -9.83 6.85
N GLU A 109 7.55 -10.86 6.39
CA GLU A 109 8.17 -12.04 5.76
C GLU A 109 8.74 -11.68 4.38
N GLY A 110 7.94 -11.00 3.53
CA GLY A 110 8.42 -10.52 2.23
C GLY A 110 9.57 -9.54 2.36
N SER A 111 9.47 -8.59 3.29
CA SER A 111 10.53 -7.60 3.54
C SER A 111 11.80 -8.21 4.10
N PHE A 112 11.71 -9.29 4.88
CA PHE A 112 12.88 -10.06 5.32
C PHE A 112 13.68 -10.60 4.13
N LEU A 113 13.00 -11.17 3.14
CA LEU A 113 13.66 -11.67 1.93
C LEU A 113 14.33 -10.53 1.14
N VAL A 114 13.66 -9.37 1.03
CA VAL A 114 14.23 -8.17 0.41
C VAL A 114 15.47 -7.70 1.17
N GLY A 115 15.43 -7.69 2.50
CA GLY A 115 16.57 -7.33 3.35
C GLY A 115 17.76 -8.26 3.19
N ALA A 116 17.49 -9.58 3.14
CA ALA A 116 18.54 -10.58 2.88
C ALA A 116 19.20 -10.36 1.52
N LEU A 117 18.39 -10.09 0.49
CA LEU A 117 18.90 -9.77 -0.84
C LEU A 117 19.72 -8.48 -0.86
N ALA A 118 19.24 -7.43 -0.19
CA ALA A 118 19.95 -6.16 -0.08
C ALA A 118 21.32 -6.32 0.57
N ALA A 119 21.42 -7.10 1.65
CA ALA A 119 22.70 -7.38 2.30
C ALA A 119 23.68 -8.16 1.41
N GLN A 120 23.18 -9.08 0.58
CA GLN A 120 23.99 -9.81 -0.39
C GLN A 120 24.48 -8.90 -1.54
N ALA A 121 23.63 -7.97 -1.99
CA ALA A 121 23.95 -7.05 -3.08
C ALA A 121 24.87 -5.91 -2.66
N SER A 122 24.80 -5.49 -1.38
CA SER A 122 25.56 -4.36 -0.85
C SER A 122 27.06 -4.64 -0.84
N LYS A 123 27.85 -3.68 -1.33
CA LYS A 123 29.32 -3.70 -1.29
C LYS A 123 29.86 -2.91 -0.11
N THR A 124 29.11 -1.94 0.38
CA THR A 124 29.52 -1.07 1.49
C THR A 124 29.14 -1.63 2.86
N GLY A 125 28.22 -2.61 2.90
CA GLY A 125 27.60 -3.09 4.13
C GLY A 125 26.62 -2.08 4.73
N LYS A 126 26.22 -1.05 3.96
CA LYS A 126 25.26 -0.02 4.37
C LYS A 126 24.09 -0.01 3.40
N VAL A 127 22.89 -0.18 3.95
CA VAL A 127 21.66 -0.22 3.18
C VAL A 127 20.63 0.74 3.77
N GLY A 128 19.63 1.09 3.00
CA GLY A 128 18.61 2.03 3.43
C GLY A 128 17.18 1.51 3.29
N PHE A 129 16.29 2.10 4.04
CA PHE A 129 14.85 1.92 3.96
C PHE A 129 14.16 3.29 3.95
N VAL A 130 13.23 3.47 3.02
CA VAL A 130 12.35 4.63 2.96
C VAL A 130 10.91 4.16 3.05
N GLY A 131 10.24 4.46 4.16
CA GLY A 131 8.83 4.20 4.36
C GLY A 131 7.97 5.41 4.00
N GLY A 132 6.69 5.17 3.73
CA GLY A 132 5.71 6.23 3.56
C GLY A 132 5.33 6.85 4.91
N MET A 133 4.13 6.56 5.37
CA MET A 133 3.62 7.04 6.66
C MET A 133 4.19 6.23 7.82
N ASP A 134 4.54 6.92 8.92
CA ASP A 134 5.01 6.28 10.15
C ASP A 134 3.85 5.66 10.94
N ILE A 135 3.51 4.43 10.59
CA ILE A 135 2.44 3.64 11.20
C ILE A 135 2.88 2.19 11.39
N PRO A 136 2.20 1.41 12.25
CA PRO A 136 2.54 0.00 12.51
C PRO A 136 2.64 -0.86 11.25
N LEU A 137 1.77 -0.64 10.26
CA LEU A 137 1.81 -1.36 8.98
C LEU A 137 3.16 -1.17 8.27
N ILE A 138 3.63 0.07 8.14
CA ILE A 138 4.90 0.38 7.45
C ILE A 138 6.10 -0.05 8.29
N ARG A 139 5.98 -0.01 9.62
CA ARG A 139 7.00 -0.54 10.53
C ARG A 139 7.20 -2.05 10.39
N LYS A 140 6.19 -2.82 9.95
CA LYS A 140 6.36 -4.25 9.62
C LYS A 140 7.31 -4.45 8.44
N PHE A 141 7.20 -3.64 7.40
CA PHE A 141 8.14 -3.66 6.27
C PHE A 141 9.56 -3.33 6.73
N GLU A 142 9.71 -2.25 7.48
CA GLU A 142 11.01 -1.81 8.03
C GLU A 142 11.66 -2.89 8.89
N CYS A 143 10.94 -3.41 9.88
CA CYS A 143 11.43 -4.43 10.79
C CYS A 143 11.83 -5.71 10.05
N GLY A 144 10.99 -6.19 9.14
CA GLY A 144 11.31 -7.37 8.31
C GLY A 144 12.57 -7.15 7.49
N TYR A 145 12.68 -6.01 6.82
CA TYR A 145 13.85 -5.64 6.03
C TYR A 145 15.13 -5.62 6.88
N GLU A 146 15.12 -4.93 8.03
CA GLU A 146 16.26 -4.87 8.94
C GLU A 146 16.68 -6.26 9.42
N GLN A 147 15.72 -7.09 9.85
CA GLN A 147 16.01 -8.45 10.30
C GLN A 147 16.62 -9.30 9.18
N GLY A 148 16.13 -9.17 7.93
CA GLY A 148 16.70 -9.86 6.78
C GLY A 148 18.14 -9.42 6.48
N VAL A 149 18.43 -8.11 6.55
CA VAL A 149 19.78 -7.55 6.42
C VAL A 149 20.71 -8.13 7.48
N LYS A 150 20.29 -8.06 8.75
CA LYS A 150 21.10 -8.53 9.90
C LYS A 150 21.29 -10.04 9.91
N TYR A 151 20.34 -10.81 9.38
CA TYR A 151 20.49 -12.25 9.24
C TYR A 151 21.67 -12.64 8.33
N VAL A 152 21.85 -11.91 7.23
CA VAL A 152 22.94 -12.16 6.26
C VAL A 152 24.24 -11.48 6.69
N ASN A 153 24.17 -10.24 7.15
CA ASN A 153 25.32 -9.47 7.61
C ASN A 153 24.98 -8.77 8.94
N PRO A 154 25.33 -9.38 10.09
CA PRO A 154 25.07 -8.79 11.41
C PRO A 154 25.74 -7.43 11.64
N GLN A 155 26.81 -7.12 10.90
CA GLN A 155 27.55 -5.85 10.99
C GLN A 155 27.04 -4.76 10.05
N ALA A 156 26.10 -5.08 9.15
CA ALA A 156 25.55 -4.11 8.23
C ALA A 156 24.85 -2.96 8.96
N GLU A 157 25.00 -1.76 8.44
CA GLU A 157 24.27 -0.58 8.91
C GLU A 157 23.00 -0.39 8.09
N VAL A 158 21.85 -0.15 8.76
CA VAL A 158 20.56 0.06 8.12
C VAL A 158 20.06 1.47 8.44
N PHE A 159 20.00 2.33 7.42
CA PHE A 159 19.40 3.66 7.54
C PHE A 159 17.89 3.54 7.35
N GLN A 160 17.11 4.20 8.20
CA GLN A 160 15.65 4.11 8.22
C GLN A 160 15.06 5.51 8.26
N ASN A 161 14.20 5.84 7.30
CA ASN A 161 13.48 7.10 7.27
C ASN A 161 12.02 6.87 6.87
N MET A 162 11.10 7.57 7.54
CA MET A 162 9.72 7.70 7.12
C MET A 162 9.53 9.04 6.40
N THR A 163 8.70 9.05 5.35
CA THR A 163 8.45 10.26 4.55
C THR A 163 7.61 11.26 5.33
N GLY A 164 6.67 10.79 6.13
CA GLY A 164 5.82 11.67 6.92
C GLY A 164 4.87 10.92 7.86
N SER A 165 3.92 11.68 8.43
CA SER A 165 2.94 11.18 9.40
C SER A 165 1.49 11.25 8.90
N THR A 166 1.29 11.64 7.66
CA THR A 166 -0.04 11.73 7.00
C THR A 166 -0.06 10.92 5.71
N PRO A 167 -1.25 10.60 5.16
CA PRO A 167 -1.36 9.87 3.90
C PRO A 167 -0.63 10.49 2.70
N ALA A 168 -0.37 11.80 2.71
CA ALA A 168 0.44 12.49 1.70
C ALA A 168 1.86 11.91 1.58
N ALA A 169 2.37 11.24 2.62
CA ALA A 169 3.66 10.56 2.63
C ALA A 169 3.79 9.46 1.55
N PHE A 170 2.69 8.98 1.00
CA PHE A 170 2.68 7.99 -0.09
C PHE A 170 2.64 8.62 -1.50
N ALA A 171 2.62 9.94 -1.60
CA ALA A 171 2.48 10.67 -2.87
C ALA A 171 3.46 11.86 -2.97
N ASP A 172 4.67 11.73 -2.41
CA ASP A 172 5.71 12.76 -2.39
C ASP A 172 7.05 12.23 -2.94
N PRO A 173 7.19 12.07 -4.28
CA PRO A 173 8.44 11.62 -4.88
C PRO A 173 9.63 12.52 -4.59
N ALA A 174 9.42 13.85 -4.45
CA ALA A 174 10.49 14.79 -4.15
C ALA A 174 11.11 14.50 -2.79
N LYS A 175 10.28 14.25 -1.77
CA LYS A 175 10.74 13.85 -0.43
C LYS A 175 11.40 12.46 -0.45
N GLY A 176 10.87 11.52 -1.22
CA GLY A 176 11.49 10.21 -1.43
C GLY A 176 12.91 10.33 -1.97
N ALA A 177 13.12 11.16 -3.01
CA ALA A 177 14.43 11.44 -3.58
C ALA A 177 15.39 12.08 -2.58
N GLU A 178 14.93 13.05 -1.79
CA GLU A 178 15.73 13.70 -0.74
C GLU A 178 16.24 12.70 0.29
N LEU A 179 15.35 11.84 0.79
CA LEU A 179 15.68 10.83 1.80
C LEU A 179 16.67 9.79 1.25
N ALA A 180 16.44 9.28 0.03
CA ALA A 180 17.33 8.33 -0.61
C ALA A 180 18.73 8.93 -0.84
N LYS A 181 18.82 10.15 -1.38
CA LYS A 181 20.10 10.87 -1.56
C LYS A 181 20.84 11.06 -0.24
N THR A 182 20.13 11.35 0.85
CA THR A 182 20.72 11.45 2.18
C THR A 182 21.32 10.12 2.65
N GLN A 183 20.63 9.01 2.40
CA GLN A 183 21.13 7.67 2.74
C GLN A 183 22.33 7.29 1.87
N PHE A 184 22.30 7.57 0.56
CA PHE A 184 23.45 7.37 -0.33
C PHE A 184 24.68 8.21 0.09
N SER A 185 24.47 9.45 0.51
CA SER A 185 25.58 10.31 0.99
C SER A 185 26.23 9.79 2.28
N LYS A 186 25.50 8.98 3.06
CA LYS A 186 26.02 8.28 4.24
C LYS A 186 26.68 6.93 3.91
N GLY A 187 26.71 6.56 2.63
CA GLY A 187 27.36 5.35 2.14
C GLY A 187 26.44 4.16 1.88
N ALA A 188 25.12 4.31 1.98
CA ALA A 188 24.21 3.27 1.50
C ALA A 188 24.41 3.05 0.00
N ASP A 189 24.33 1.81 -0.45
CA ASP A 189 24.44 1.45 -1.87
C ASP A 189 23.22 0.64 -2.37
N VAL A 190 22.32 0.30 -1.45
CA VAL A 190 21.01 -0.31 -1.73
C VAL A 190 19.96 0.38 -0.87
N VAL A 191 18.85 0.80 -1.47
CA VAL A 191 17.71 1.39 -0.75
C VAL A 191 16.42 0.69 -1.14
N TYR A 192 15.66 0.26 -0.14
CA TYR A 192 14.33 -0.32 -0.30
C TYR A 192 13.25 0.71 0.04
N ALA A 193 12.27 0.87 -0.82
CA ALA A 193 11.14 1.76 -0.60
C ALA A 193 9.84 0.98 -0.35
N ALA A 194 9.18 1.27 0.77
CA ALA A 194 7.80 0.87 1.07
C ALA A 194 6.96 2.15 1.27
N ALA A 195 6.76 2.91 0.19
CA ALA A 195 6.30 4.29 0.22
C ALA A 195 5.33 4.66 -0.91
N GLY A 196 4.73 3.68 -1.59
CA GLY A 196 3.79 3.95 -2.70
C GLY A 196 4.43 4.82 -3.78
N GLY A 197 3.69 5.85 -4.26
CA GLY A 197 4.17 6.78 -5.28
C GLY A 197 5.42 7.59 -4.88
N THR A 198 5.66 7.77 -3.58
CA THR A 198 6.91 8.38 -3.05
C THR A 198 8.15 7.56 -3.46
N GLY A 199 8.00 6.24 -3.61
CA GLY A 199 9.07 5.34 -4.07
C GLY A 199 9.62 5.68 -5.45
N LEU A 200 8.84 6.32 -6.32
CA LEU A 200 9.31 6.81 -7.63
C LEU A 200 10.49 7.78 -7.52
N GLY A 201 10.55 8.54 -6.42
CA GLY A 201 11.67 9.43 -6.16
C GLY A 201 12.90 8.72 -5.59
N VAL A 202 12.71 7.53 -5.02
CA VAL A 202 13.81 6.73 -4.46
C VAL A 202 14.60 6.04 -5.59
N TYR A 203 13.90 5.59 -6.61
CA TYR A 203 14.47 4.93 -7.79
C TYR A 203 15.07 5.92 -8.77
#